data_ec895567f7a78c64cd44589aad53cad1
#
_entry.id   ec895567f7a78c64cd44589aad53cad1
#
_cell.length_a   1.000
_cell.length_b   1.000
_cell.length_c   1.000
_cell.angle_alpha   90.00
_cell.angle_beta   90.00
_cell.angle_gamma   90.00
#
_symmetry.space_group_name_H-M   'P 1'
#
loop_
_entity.id
_entity.type
_entity.pdbx_description
1 polymer ?
#
loop_
_entity_poly.entity_id
_entity_poly.type
_entity_poly.pdbx_seq_one_letter_code
_entity_poly.pdbx_strand_id
1 'polypeptide(L)'
;MQARRYISLSLAAGAGALAAAATGTHRPNILVCMADDAGHMGAYGTPWVHTPAFDSIASRGILFRNAFTCNSKSAPSRACFITGRNSWQLREAANHWPAFPADIRSFPEALKDSGYYTGYTGKGWGPGIAQNADGSERELTGKKFNSRKLKPATTGINKIDYAANFGEYLKGWDHKSPLCFWYGAREPHRGYEYGSSARFGKHPADIDSVPAYWPDNETVRTDMLDYAVEIEHFDRHLGRIIEMLDSVGELENTIVIVTSDHGMPFPRCKGQEYLASCHVPLAIMWPCGIKNPGRVTDSLVSLTDIAPTIMEAVGLTEAETGMEPMSGRSLFPILNDTAAGIRPYLLLGRERHDPGRPDDQGYPIRGIIRDNLLYLRNYEPSRWPAGNPETGYMDVDGSHTKTEIIRARRNPATHYLWELSMGLRPEEELYDLSRDADCITNLAADPAYAAHLKALRAEMETRLRAEGDPRMEGRGDIFDRYPNKCESHQFYNRVKAGEKPPHKWINDSDFDNYGQK
;
A
#
# COMPACT_ATOMS: atom_id res chain seq x y z
N MET A 1 29.01 -76.06 19.30
CA MET A 1 27.60 -75.71 19.37
C MET A 1 27.43 -74.26 18.87
N GLN A 2 26.56 -74.07 17.90
CA GLN A 2 26.49 -72.95 16.97
C GLN A 2 26.13 -71.60 17.61
N ALA A 3 26.98 -70.61 17.34
CA ALA A 3 26.67 -69.16 17.58
C ALA A 3 25.90 -68.60 16.41
N ARG A 4 24.69 -68.13 16.66
CA ARG A 4 23.89 -67.34 15.68
C ARG A 4 24.31 -65.88 15.72
N ARG A 5 24.85 -65.40 14.59
CA ARG A 5 25.10 -63.97 14.33
C ARG A 5 23.78 -63.33 13.92
N TYR A 6 23.37 -62.26 14.61
CA TYR A 6 22.31 -61.35 14.17
C TYR A 6 22.97 -60.25 13.32
N ILE A 7 22.57 -60.19 12.06
CA ILE A 7 22.91 -59.07 11.15
C ILE A 7 21.79 -58.03 11.33
N SER A 8 22.14 -56.89 11.89
CA SER A 8 21.27 -55.70 11.92
C SER A 8 21.38 -54.98 10.58
N LEU A 9 20.29 -54.99 9.80
CA LEU A 9 20.11 -54.12 8.66
C LEU A 9 19.67 -52.75 9.18
N SER A 10 20.54 -51.73 9.03
CA SER A 10 20.20 -50.33 9.15
C SER A 10 19.54 -49.87 7.85
N LEU A 11 18.23 -49.61 7.90
CA LEU A 11 17.54 -48.87 6.84
C LEU A 11 17.95 -47.38 6.93
N ALA A 12 18.76 -46.93 5.99
CA ALA A 12 18.93 -45.53 5.73
C ALA A 12 17.71 -45.02 4.93
N ALA A 13 16.83 -44.27 5.61
CA ALA A 13 15.77 -43.53 4.94
C ALA A 13 16.39 -42.37 4.18
N GLY A 14 16.60 -42.55 2.90
CA GLY A 14 16.95 -41.49 1.98
C GLY A 14 15.72 -40.60 1.75
N ALA A 15 15.72 -39.38 2.29
CA ALA A 15 14.77 -38.35 1.91
C ALA A 15 15.14 -37.92 0.46
N GLY A 16 14.47 -38.54 -0.49
CA GLY A 16 14.50 -38.11 -1.88
C GLY A 16 13.69 -36.81 -1.99
N ALA A 17 14.38 -35.70 -2.08
CA ALA A 17 13.79 -34.48 -2.62
C ALA A 17 13.38 -34.77 -4.07
N LEU A 18 12.09 -34.92 -4.32
CA LEU A 18 11.55 -34.86 -5.67
C LEU A 18 11.73 -33.43 -6.18
N ALA A 19 12.87 -33.17 -6.80
CA ALA A 19 13.00 -32.07 -7.73
C ALA A 19 12.00 -32.36 -8.88
N ALA A 20 10.88 -31.67 -8.92
CA ALA A 20 10.01 -31.65 -10.08
C ALA A 20 10.85 -31.14 -11.25
N ALA A 21 11.17 -32.06 -12.18
CA ALA A 21 11.81 -31.70 -13.43
C ALA A 21 10.87 -30.73 -14.15
N ALA A 22 11.20 -29.46 -14.14
CA ALA A 22 10.59 -28.44 -14.96
C ALA A 22 10.89 -28.79 -16.43
N THR A 23 9.91 -29.35 -17.10
CA THR A 23 9.82 -29.32 -18.56
C THR A 23 9.88 -27.85 -18.96
N GLY A 24 10.85 -27.44 -19.78
CA GLY A 24 11.26 -26.10 -20.20
C GLY A 24 10.19 -25.01 -20.15
N THR A 25 9.79 -24.60 -18.97
CA THR A 25 8.86 -23.48 -18.76
C THR A 25 9.68 -22.21 -18.74
N HIS A 26 9.44 -21.33 -19.70
CA HIS A 26 9.91 -19.96 -19.64
C HIS A 26 9.52 -19.38 -18.28
N ARG A 27 10.46 -18.69 -17.58
CA ARG A 27 10.17 -17.96 -16.35
C ARG A 27 8.96 -17.05 -16.59
N PRO A 28 8.02 -16.94 -15.65
CA PRO A 28 6.83 -16.10 -15.84
C PRO A 28 7.20 -14.64 -15.99
N ASN A 29 6.46 -13.94 -16.82
CA ASN A 29 6.48 -12.48 -16.85
C ASN A 29 5.78 -11.94 -15.60
N ILE A 30 6.17 -10.73 -15.18
CA ILE A 30 5.61 -10.03 -14.02
C ILE A 30 5.02 -8.70 -14.50
N LEU A 31 3.74 -8.49 -14.27
CA LEU A 31 3.04 -7.23 -14.47
C LEU A 31 2.46 -6.76 -13.15
N VAL A 32 3.04 -5.71 -12.57
CA VAL A 32 2.50 -5.03 -11.39
C VAL A 32 1.72 -3.80 -11.84
N CYS A 33 0.44 -3.73 -11.46
CA CYS A 33 -0.43 -2.58 -11.71
C CYS A 33 -0.85 -2.01 -10.35
N MET A 34 -0.29 -0.87 -9.98
CA MET A 34 -0.51 -0.23 -8.69
C MET A 34 -1.14 1.14 -8.86
N ALA A 35 -2.37 1.30 -8.37
CA ALA A 35 -3.01 2.60 -8.22
C ALA A 35 -2.36 3.39 -7.07
N ASP A 36 -2.49 4.71 -7.06
CA ASP A 36 -2.00 5.60 -6.01
C ASP A 36 -3.21 6.06 -5.17
N ASP A 37 -3.33 5.60 -3.93
CA ASP A 37 -4.42 5.94 -2.99
C ASP A 37 -5.81 5.29 -3.30
N ALA A 38 -5.89 4.10 -3.91
CA ALA A 38 -7.18 3.47 -4.20
C ALA A 38 -7.66 2.51 -3.09
N GLY A 39 -8.86 2.77 -2.54
CA GLY A 39 -9.51 1.91 -1.55
C GLY A 39 -10.71 1.13 -2.11
N HIS A 40 -11.13 1.37 -3.35
CA HIS A 40 -12.38 0.84 -3.91
C HIS A 40 -12.17 0.29 -5.32
N MET A 41 -12.81 -0.86 -5.60
CA MET A 41 -12.95 -1.45 -6.94
C MET A 41 -14.32 -2.14 -7.03
N GLY A 42 -14.87 -2.30 -8.26
CA GLY A 42 -16.18 -2.89 -8.49
C GLY A 42 -16.33 -4.29 -7.90
N ALA A 43 -15.34 -5.17 -8.08
CA ALA A 43 -15.35 -6.54 -7.56
C ALA A 43 -15.52 -6.66 -6.03
N TYR A 44 -15.31 -5.58 -5.27
CA TYR A 44 -15.58 -5.53 -3.83
C TYR A 44 -17.02 -5.09 -3.48
N GLY A 45 -17.87 -4.90 -4.49
CA GLY A 45 -19.27 -4.53 -4.30
C GLY A 45 -19.51 -3.03 -4.15
N THR A 46 -18.60 -2.19 -4.66
CA THR A 46 -18.76 -0.73 -4.69
C THR A 46 -19.54 -0.29 -5.92
N PRO A 47 -20.84 0.04 -5.83
CA PRO A 47 -21.70 0.21 -7.01
C PRO A 47 -21.41 1.48 -7.80
N TRP A 48 -20.79 2.48 -7.20
CA TRP A 48 -20.48 3.78 -7.81
C TRP A 48 -19.10 3.85 -8.49
N VAL A 49 -18.32 2.74 -8.46
CA VAL A 49 -17.02 2.60 -9.12
C VAL A 49 -17.07 1.49 -10.18
N HIS A 50 -16.75 1.80 -11.43
CA HIS A 50 -16.79 0.86 -12.55
C HIS A 50 -15.37 0.46 -12.98
N THR A 51 -14.96 -0.76 -12.64
CA THR A 51 -13.60 -1.27 -12.90
C THR A 51 -13.62 -2.62 -13.65
N PRO A 52 -14.14 -2.65 -14.89
CA PRO A 52 -14.31 -3.91 -15.62
C PRO A 52 -13.01 -4.66 -15.89
N ALA A 53 -11.86 -3.97 -16.02
CA ALA A 53 -10.57 -4.64 -16.21
C ALA A 53 -10.10 -5.32 -14.92
N PHE A 54 -10.19 -4.64 -13.78
CA PHE A 54 -9.90 -5.24 -12.46
C PHE A 54 -10.84 -6.42 -12.18
N ASP A 55 -12.13 -6.25 -12.42
CA ASP A 55 -13.15 -7.27 -12.18
C ASP A 55 -12.92 -8.52 -13.05
N SER A 56 -12.48 -8.32 -14.30
CA SER A 56 -12.07 -9.42 -15.20
C SER A 56 -10.84 -10.16 -14.67
N ILE A 57 -9.83 -9.45 -14.17
CA ILE A 57 -8.63 -10.06 -13.57
C ILE A 57 -9.01 -10.85 -12.32
N ALA A 58 -9.85 -10.28 -11.44
CA ALA A 58 -10.35 -10.95 -10.25
C ALA A 58 -11.12 -12.24 -10.57
N SER A 59 -11.99 -12.21 -11.58
CA SER A 59 -12.80 -13.37 -12.00
C SER A 59 -11.99 -14.46 -12.70
N ARG A 60 -10.86 -14.14 -13.31
CA ARG A 60 -9.93 -15.07 -13.98
C ARG A 60 -8.74 -15.49 -13.10
N GLY A 61 -8.63 -14.91 -11.91
CA GLY A 61 -7.57 -15.14 -10.95
C GLY A 61 -8.10 -15.40 -9.54
N ILE A 62 -7.56 -14.68 -8.57
CA ILE A 62 -7.99 -14.69 -7.16
C ILE A 62 -8.23 -13.27 -6.70
N LEU A 63 -9.39 -13.02 -6.09
CA LEU A 63 -9.70 -11.80 -5.37
C LEU A 63 -9.37 -11.98 -3.88
N PHE A 64 -8.53 -11.13 -3.32
CA PHE A 64 -8.14 -11.14 -1.91
C PHE A 64 -8.97 -10.10 -1.15
N ARG A 65 -9.87 -10.54 -0.25
CA ARG A 65 -10.72 -9.62 0.52
C ARG A 65 -9.98 -8.90 1.63
N ASN A 66 -8.90 -9.49 2.15
CA ASN A 66 -8.18 -8.99 3.32
C ASN A 66 -6.71 -8.76 2.99
N ALA A 67 -6.45 -7.89 2.00
CA ALA A 67 -5.10 -7.44 1.67
C ALA A 67 -4.82 -6.07 2.31
N PHE A 68 -3.62 -5.92 2.89
CA PHE A 68 -3.25 -4.74 3.65
C PHE A 68 -1.85 -4.24 3.30
N THR A 69 -1.67 -2.92 3.30
CA THR A 69 -0.33 -2.34 3.44
C THR A 69 0.06 -2.27 4.91
N CYS A 70 1.35 -2.41 5.21
CA CYS A 70 1.83 -2.26 6.58
C CYS A 70 2.09 -0.81 7.00
N ASN A 71 1.99 0.15 6.06
CA ASN A 71 2.17 1.59 6.31
C ASN A 71 1.39 2.37 5.25
N SER A 72 0.42 3.16 5.67
CA SER A 72 -0.56 3.82 4.82
C SER A 72 -0.08 5.13 4.20
N LYS A 73 1.13 5.15 3.64
CA LYS A 73 1.68 6.29 2.87
C LYS A 73 2.54 5.78 1.72
N SER A 74 2.52 6.48 0.59
CA SER A 74 3.07 5.99 -0.68
C SER A 74 4.53 5.50 -0.61
N ALA A 75 5.49 6.32 -0.14
CA ALA A 75 6.90 5.91 -0.17
C ALA A 75 7.19 4.69 0.72
N PRO A 76 6.76 4.64 2.02
CA PRO A 76 7.01 3.48 2.86
C PRO A 76 6.22 2.24 2.43
N SER A 77 4.95 2.38 1.99
CA SER A 77 4.19 1.25 1.46
C SER A 77 4.87 0.63 0.25
N ARG A 78 5.26 1.45 -0.73
CA ARG A 78 5.96 0.99 -1.94
C ARG A 78 7.33 0.40 -1.61
N ALA A 79 8.04 0.92 -0.59
CA ALA A 79 9.27 0.33 -0.11
C ALA A 79 9.03 -1.08 0.47
N CYS A 80 7.98 -1.27 1.28
CA CYS A 80 7.59 -2.57 1.80
C CYS A 80 7.25 -3.56 0.68
N PHE A 81 6.50 -3.11 -0.33
CA PHE A 81 6.12 -3.93 -1.48
C PHE A 81 7.33 -4.43 -2.27
N ILE A 82 8.28 -3.55 -2.62
CA ILE A 82 9.42 -3.91 -3.47
C ILE A 82 10.52 -4.68 -2.73
N THR A 83 10.52 -4.66 -1.38
CA THR A 83 11.54 -5.32 -0.56
C THR A 83 11.03 -6.57 0.15
N GLY A 84 9.72 -6.76 0.28
CA GLY A 84 9.13 -7.82 1.08
C GLY A 84 9.33 -7.65 2.59
N ARG A 85 9.63 -6.43 3.06
CA ARG A 85 9.96 -6.13 4.46
C ARG A 85 8.97 -5.13 5.06
N ASN A 86 8.73 -5.23 6.34
CA ASN A 86 7.94 -4.25 7.07
C ASN A 86 8.67 -2.91 7.20
N SER A 87 7.91 -1.81 7.29
CA SER A 87 8.47 -0.44 7.22
C SER A 87 9.52 -0.16 8.30
N TRP A 88 9.36 -0.64 9.54
CA TRP A 88 10.33 -0.44 10.64
C TRP A 88 11.68 -1.12 10.40
N GLN A 89 11.79 -2.04 9.44
CA GLN A 89 13.02 -2.71 9.05
C GLN A 89 13.76 -1.98 7.91
N LEU A 90 13.17 -0.90 7.38
CA LEU A 90 13.68 -0.22 6.18
C LEU A 90 14.39 1.10 6.48
N ARG A 91 14.69 1.39 7.74
CA ARG A 91 15.42 2.60 8.19
C ARG A 91 14.76 3.87 7.67
N GLU A 92 15.47 4.69 6.86
CA GLU A 92 14.95 5.93 6.27
C GLU A 92 13.67 5.71 5.46
N ALA A 93 13.57 4.58 4.75
CA ALA A 93 12.43 4.25 3.89
C ALA A 93 11.15 3.86 4.68
N ALA A 94 11.21 3.80 6.02
CA ALA A 94 10.02 3.76 6.88
C ALA A 94 9.23 5.07 6.86
N ASN A 95 9.86 6.17 6.46
CA ASN A 95 9.32 7.51 6.40
C ASN A 95 8.80 7.85 5.00
N HIS A 96 8.00 8.91 4.91
CA HIS A 96 7.67 9.57 3.65
C HIS A 96 8.75 10.59 3.29
N TRP A 97 9.03 10.79 2.00
CA TRP A 97 10.12 11.65 1.48
C TRP A 97 11.52 11.26 1.97
N PRO A 98 11.90 9.98 1.99
CA PRO A 98 13.21 9.56 2.45
C PRO A 98 14.28 9.65 1.35
N ALA A 99 15.54 9.48 1.74
CA ALA A 99 16.53 8.86 0.88
C ALA A 99 16.38 7.34 1.02
N PHE A 100 16.16 6.62 -0.09
CA PHE A 100 16.06 5.16 -0.04
C PHE A 100 17.46 4.57 0.29
N PRO A 101 17.58 3.68 1.29
CA PRO A 101 18.88 3.12 1.67
C PRO A 101 19.57 2.41 0.50
N ALA A 102 20.83 2.76 0.25
CA ALA A 102 21.57 2.31 -0.94
C ALA A 102 21.87 0.79 -0.92
N ASP A 103 21.97 0.21 0.25
CA ASP A 103 22.26 -1.21 0.51
C ASP A 103 21.02 -2.11 0.58
N ILE A 104 19.81 -1.53 0.65
CA ILE A 104 18.56 -2.31 0.58
C ILE A 104 18.17 -2.49 -0.90
N ARG A 105 18.01 -3.73 -1.30
CA ARG A 105 17.73 -4.11 -2.68
C ARG A 105 16.24 -4.38 -2.91
N SER A 106 15.73 -3.99 -4.08
CA SER A 106 14.36 -4.26 -4.52
C SER A 106 14.27 -5.52 -5.39
N PHE A 107 13.08 -6.16 -5.43
CA PHE A 107 12.88 -7.30 -6.31
C PHE A 107 13.00 -6.97 -7.81
N PRO A 108 12.60 -5.80 -8.33
CA PRO A 108 12.84 -5.49 -9.75
C PRO A 108 14.32 -5.39 -10.10
N GLU A 109 15.18 -4.93 -9.16
CA GLU A 109 16.63 -4.94 -9.36
C GLU A 109 17.18 -6.39 -9.39
N ALA A 110 16.71 -7.26 -8.49
CA ALA A 110 17.08 -8.67 -8.49
C ALA A 110 16.63 -9.38 -9.79
N LEU A 111 15.45 -9.09 -10.28
CA LEU A 111 14.94 -9.60 -11.55
C LEU A 111 15.79 -9.10 -12.74
N LYS A 112 16.15 -7.80 -12.77
CA LYS A 112 17.01 -7.23 -13.82
C LYS A 112 18.34 -7.98 -13.92
N ASP A 113 18.99 -8.24 -12.77
CA ASP A 113 20.25 -8.97 -12.73
C ASP A 113 20.09 -10.45 -13.10
N SER A 114 18.88 -10.99 -12.97
CA SER A 114 18.53 -12.35 -13.40
C SER A 114 18.08 -12.44 -14.87
N GLY A 115 18.24 -11.36 -15.63
CA GLY A 115 17.98 -11.33 -17.06
C GLY A 115 16.57 -10.90 -17.48
N TYR A 116 15.76 -10.35 -16.55
CA TYR A 116 14.47 -9.77 -16.90
C TYR A 116 14.64 -8.42 -17.61
N TYR A 117 13.80 -8.18 -18.63
CA TYR A 117 13.63 -6.83 -19.18
C TYR A 117 12.70 -6.04 -18.26
N THR A 118 13.25 -5.05 -17.55
CA THR A 118 12.52 -4.30 -16.50
C THR A 118 12.17 -2.89 -16.95
N GLY A 119 10.97 -2.42 -16.60
CA GLY A 119 10.53 -1.07 -16.89
C GLY A 119 9.31 -0.63 -16.10
N TYR A 120 9.06 0.69 -16.06
CA TYR A 120 7.86 1.24 -15.45
C TYR A 120 7.30 2.44 -16.19
N THR A 121 6.02 2.70 -16.00
CA THR A 121 5.35 3.94 -16.39
C THR A 121 4.62 4.56 -15.20
N GLY A 122 4.51 5.90 -15.20
CA GLY A 122 3.84 6.66 -14.15
C GLY A 122 4.71 6.85 -12.91
N LYS A 123 4.29 6.27 -11.78
CA LYS A 123 4.95 6.34 -10.48
C LYS A 123 5.51 4.96 -10.10
N GLY A 124 6.82 4.84 -10.02
CA GLY A 124 7.49 3.68 -9.45
C GLY A 124 7.51 3.74 -7.92
N TRP A 125 8.70 3.62 -7.31
CA TRP A 125 8.88 3.97 -5.90
C TRP A 125 8.95 5.49 -5.73
N GLY A 126 8.42 6.00 -4.61
CA GLY A 126 8.45 7.42 -4.23
C GLY A 126 7.16 7.87 -3.51
N PRO A 127 7.11 9.14 -3.07
CA PRO A 127 8.11 10.18 -3.24
C PRO A 127 9.35 10.02 -2.34
N GLY A 128 10.48 10.52 -2.82
CA GLY A 128 11.76 10.45 -2.14
C GLY A 128 12.91 10.47 -3.14
N ILE A 129 14.11 10.18 -2.67
CA ILE A 129 15.32 10.13 -3.49
C ILE A 129 15.89 8.71 -3.44
N ALA A 130 16.13 8.08 -4.59
CA ALA A 130 16.88 6.84 -4.71
C ALA A 130 18.12 7.10 -5.57
N GLN A 131 19.30 6.82 -5.03
CA GLN A 131 20.58 7.05 -5.71
C GLN A 131 21.49 5.82 -5.58
N ASN A 132 22.26 5.58 -6.60
CA ASN A 132 23.39 4.66 -6.58
C ASN A 132 24.56 5.27 -5.77
N ALA A 133 25.58 4.47 -5.48
CA ALA A 133 26.75 4.91 -4.73
C ALA A 133 27.53 6.07 -5.42
N ASP A 134 27.42 6.17 -6.75
CA ASP A 134 28.01 7.25 -7.55
C ASP A 134 27.14 8.51 -7.64
N GLY A 135 25.98 8.52 -6.96
CA GLY A 135 25.02 9.63 -6.97
C GLY A 135 24.06 9.67 -8.16
N SER A 136 24.17 8.75 -9.11
CA SER A 136 23.21 8.64 -10.21
C SER A 136 21.83 8.17 -9.74
N GLU A 137 20.76 8.47 -10.49
CA GLU A 137 19.39 8.01 -10.18
C GLU A 137 19.35 6.47 -10.20
N ARG A 138 18.79 5.88 -9.13
CA ARG A 138 18.61 4.44 -8.99
C ARG A 138 17.22 4.01 -9.45
N GLU A 139 17.17 3.09 -10.38
CA GLU A 139 15.93 2.58 -10.99
C GLU A 139 15.33 1.43 -10.18
N LEU A 140 14.78 1.71 -8.98
CA LEU A 140 14.21 0.71 -8.07
C LEU A 140 13.09 -0.16 -8.68
N THR A 141 12.40 0.34 -9.71
CA THR A 141 11.29 -0.36 -10.40
C THR A 141 11.57 -0.57 -11.89
N GLY A 142 12.83 -0.40 -12.32
CA GLY A 142 13.27 -0.54 -13.71
C GLY A 142 13.31 0.79 -14.46
N LYS A 143 13.55 0.72 -15.79
CA LYS A 143 13.69 1.87 -16.69
C LYS A 143 12.35 2.63 -16.84
N LYS A 144 12.41 3.96 -16.82
CA LYS A 144 11.24 4.83 -16.97
C LYS A 144 10.72 4.95 -18.41
N PHE A 145 9.42 4.76 -18.60
CA PHE A 145 8.68 4.96 -19.86
C PHE A 145 7.53 5.94 -19.64
N ASN A 146 7.77 7.25 -19.79
CA ASN A 146 6.78 8.32 -19.54
C ASN A 146 6.71 9.35 -20.68
N SER A 147 7.22 9.02 -21.88
CA SER A 147 7.30 9.96 -23.01
C SER A 147 5.93 10.15 -23.70
N ARG A 148 5.09 9.12 -23.74
CA ARG A 148 3.79 9.18 -24.38
C ARG A 148 2.79 9.90 -23.50
N LYS A 149 2.08 10.88 -24.08
CA LYS A 149 1.12 11.74 -23.38
C LYS A 149 -0.25 11.67 -24.04
N LEU A 150 -1.28 11.91 -23.24
CA LEU A 150 -2.68 12.04 -23.66
C LEU A 150 -3.24 13.41 -23.26
N LYS A 151 -4.39 13.78 -23.82
CA LYS A 151 -5.20 14.87 -23.30
C LYS A 151 -6.07 14.33 -22.18
N PRO A 152 -5.89 14.77 -20.93
CA PRO A 152 -6.68 14.25 -19.82
C PRO A 152 -8.14 14.67 -19.92
N ALA A 153 -9.05 13.84 -19.42
CA ALA A 153 -10.48 14.10 -19.42
C ALA A 153 -10.90 15.11 -18.32
N THR A 154 -10.09 15.24 -17.28
CA THR A 154 -10.24 16.21 -16.19
C THR A 154 -8.90 16.90 -15.92
N THR A 155 -8.92 18.03 -15.21
CA THR A 155 -7.68 18.73 -14.81
C THR A 155 -6.90 17.96 -13.73
N GLY A 156 -7.52 17.02 -13.01
CA GLY A 156 -6.89 16.16 -12.01
C GLY A 156 -6.06 15.04 -12.63
N ILE A 157 -6.57 14.42 -13.69
CA ILE A 157 -5.93 13.29 -14.38
C ILE A 157 -4.58 13.68 -14.97
N ASN A 158 -3.57 12.84 -14.75
CA ASN A 158 -2.23 13.05 -15.29
C ASN A 158 -2.19 12.91 -16.82
N LYS A 159 -1.26 13.64 -17.45
CA LYS A 159 -1.10 13.62 -18.91
C LYS A 159 -0.36 12.37 -19.45
N ILE A 160 0.11 11.46 -18.62
CA ILE A 160 0.81 10.25 -19.05
C ILE A 160 -0.19 9.28 -19.69
N ASP A 161 0.05 8.85 -20.92
CA ASP A 161 -0.65 7.70 -21.52
C ASP A 161 0.06 6.42 -21.08
N TYR A 162 -0.35 5.85 -19.96
CA TYR A 162 0.31 4.68 -19.36
C TYR A 162 0.32 3.48 -20.31
N ALA A 163 -0.78 3.17 -20.96
CA ALA A 163 -0.86 2.06 -21.89
C ALA A 163 0.00 2.28 -23.14
N ALA A 164 0.03 3.51 -23.69
CA ALA A 164 0.92 3.79 -24.81
C ALA A 164 2.40 3.70 -24.43
N ASN A 165 2.76 4.05 -23.19
CA ASN A 165 4.12 3.87 -22.66
C ASN A 165 4.48 2.40 -22.43
N PHE A 166 3.52 1.55 -22.05
CA PHE A 166 3.70 0.10 -22.07
C PHE A 166 3.97 -0.42 -23.49
N GLY A 167 3.26 0.11 -24.49
CA GLY A 167 3.55 -0.19 -25.90
C GLY A 167 4.98 0.21 -26.31
N GLU A 168 5.52 1.34 -25.83
CA GLU A 168 6.92 1.71 -26.07
C GLU A 168 7.91 0.75 -25.36
N TYR A 169 7.55 0.27 -24.17
CA TYR A 169 8.32 -0.76 -23.48
C TYR A 169 8.36 -2.06 -24.30
N LEU A 170 7.23 -2.55 -24.82
CA LEU A 170 7.15 -3.75 -25.64
C LEU A 170 7.94 -3.62 -26.95
N LYS A 171 7.99 -2.43 -27.58
CA LYS A 171 8.82 -2.21 -28.78
C LYS A 171 10.32 -2.35 -28.53
N GLY A 172 10.78 -2.11 -27.31
CA GLY A 172 12.19 -2.27 -26.92
C GLY A 172 12.53 -3.69 -26.43
N TRP A 173 11.55 -4.57 -26.35
CA TRP A 173 11.73 -5.94 -25.88
C TRP A 173 12.33 -6.84 -26.97
N ASP A 174 13.26 -7.71 -26.60
CA ASP A 174 13.96 -8.62 -27.49
C ASP A 174 13.17 -9.90 -27.85
N HIS A 175 11.94 -10.04 -27.37
CA HIS A 175 11.07 -11.21 -27.51
C HIS A 175 11.68 -12.52 -26.97
N LYS A 176 12.64 -12.44 -26.04
CA LYS A 176 13.33 -13.61 -25.44
C LYS A 176 13.44 -13.48 -23.92
N SER A 177 13.82 -12.30 -23.43
CA SER A 177 13.92 -12.04 -22.00
C SER A 177 12.53 -12.02 -21.36
N PRO A 178 12.34 -12.62 -20.17
CA PRO A 178 11.08 -12.46 -19.46
C PRO A 178 10.85 -11.00 -19.08
N LEU A 179 9.58 -10.58 -19.05
CA LEU A 179 9.18 -9.21 -18.79
C LEU A 179 8.97 -8.97 -17.30
N CYS A 180 9.38 -7.78 -16.81
CA CYS A 180 8.94 -7.24 -15.54
C CYS A 180 8.55 -5.78 -15.74
N PHE A 181 7.25 -5.50 -15.75
CA PHE A 181 6.76 -4.15 -15.95
C PHE A 181 5.91 -3.66 -14.78
N TRP A 182 6.12 -2.40 -14.40
CA TRP A 182 5.39 -1.73 -13.36
C TRP A 182 4.53 -0.61 -13.96
N TYR A 183 3.21 -0.82 -13.99
CA TYR A 183 2.23 0.21 -14.23
C TYR A 183 1.86 0.86 -12.90
N GLY A 184 2.47 1.98 -12.55
CA GLY A 184 2.13 2.77 -11.38
C GLY A 184 1.34 4.01 -11.81
N ALA A 185 0.02 3.95 -11.73
CA ALA A 185 -0.78 5.15 -11.97
C ALA A 185 -0.49 6.24 -10.93
N ARG A 186 -0.79 7.46 -11.25
CA ARG A 186 -0.86 8.57 -10.31
C ARG A 186 -2.27 8.76 -9.76
N GLU A 187 -3.23 8.15 -10.41
CA GLU A 187 -4.63 8.12 -10.04
C GLU A 187 -4.90 6.95 -9.08
N PRO A 188 -5.81 7.13 -8.15
CA PRO A 188 -6.63 8.30 -7.82
C PRO A 188 -6.03 9.25 -6.75
N HIS A 189 -4.70 9.46 -6.70
CA HIS A 189 -4.11 10.49 -5.84
C HIS A 189 -4.66 11.89 -6.20
N ARG A 190 -4.92 12.70 -5.17
CA ARG A 190 -5.42 14.06 -5.38
C ARG A 190 -4.42 14.94 -6.16
N GLY A 191 -4.88 16.03 -6.89
CA GLY A 191 -6.20 16.68 -6.74
C GLY A 191 -7.13 16.41 -7.91
N TYR A 192 -8.40 16.41 -7.57
CA TYR A 192 -9.49 16.22 -8.54
C TYR A 192 -10.02 17.55 -9.08
N GLU A 193 -10.62 17.51 -10.28
CA GLU A 193 -11.48 18.58 -10.75
C GLU A 193 -12.85 18.41 -10.13
N TYR A 194 -13.19 19.23 -9.13
CA TYR A 194 -14.43 19.10 -8.37
C TYR A 194 -15.67 19.21 -9.28
N GLY A 195 -16.59 18.25 -9.12
CA GLY A 195 -17.81 18.15 -9.92
C GLY A 195 -17.59 17.56 -11.33
N SER A 196 -16.38 17.12 -11.64
CA SER A 196 -16.08 16.49 -12.92
C SER A 196 -16.87 15.22 -13.19
N SER A 197 -17.21 14.48 -12.14
CA SER A 197 -17.99 13.23 -12.17
C SER A 197 -19.32 13.36 -12.88
N ALA A 198 -19.97 14.52 -12.81
CA ALA A 198 -21.23 14.78 -13.53
C ALA A 198 -21.09 14.64 -15.06
N ARG A 199 -19.91 14.96 -15.63
CA ARG A 199 -19.64 14.78 -17.08
C ARG A 199 -19.55 13.30 -17.49
N PHE A 200 -19.37 12.41 -16.50
CA PHE A 200 -19.34 10.96 -16.68
C PHE A 200 -20.67 10.29 -16.29
N GLY A 201 -21.75 11.10 -16.12
CA GLY A 201 -23.08 10.62 -15.80
C GLY A 201 -23.25 10.14 -14.36
N LYS A 202 -22.35 10.53 -13.44
CA LYS A 202 -22.44 10.18 -12.03
C LYS A 202 -23.19 11.26 -11.24
N HIS A 203 -23.99 10.82 -10.26
CA HIS A 203 -24.82 11.70 -9.42
C HIS A 203 -24.55 11.43 -7.93
N PRO A 204 -24.60 12.45 -7.03
CA PRO A 204 -24.40 12.24 -5.59
C PRO A 204 -25.28 11.14 -4.98
N ALA A 205 -26.46 10.87 -5.57
CA ALA A 205 -27.35 9.80 -5.16
C ALA A 205 -26.82 8.38 -5.49
N ASP A 206 -25.81 8.24 -6.33
CA ASP A 206 -25.20 6.94 -6.66
C ASP A 206 -24.37 6.38 -5.51
N ILE A 207 -23.92 7.26 -4.59
CA ILE A 207 -23.22 6.85 -3.37
C ILE A 207 -24.24 6.18 -2.44
N ASP A 208 -24.06 4.90 -2.22
CA ASP A 208 -24.91 4.07 -1.35
C ASP A 208 -24.71 4.41 0.14
N SER A 209 -23.47 4.68 0.56
CA SER A 209 -23.15 5.09 1.93
C SER A 209 -21.93 6.00 1.98
N VAL A 210 -21.96 6.97 2.90
CA VAL A 210 -20.81 7.80 3.26
C VAL A 210 -20.26 7.27 4.59
N PRO A 211 -18.93 7.08 4.74
CA PRO A 211 -18.34 6.68 6.02
C PRO A 211 -18.80 7.55 7.18
N ALA A 212 -19.06 6.95 8.33
CA ALA A 212 -19.68 7.62 9.50
C ALA A 212 -18.82 8.74 10.10
N TYR A 213 -17.56 8.86 9.73
CA TYR A 213 -16.64 9.91 10.17
C TYR A 213 -16.59 11.12 9.21
N TRP A 214 -17.45 11.19 8.19
CA TRP A 214 -17.61 12.37 7.32
C TRP A 214 -19.05 12.86 7.33
N PRO A 215 -19.30 14.16 7.04
CA PRO A 215 -20.66 14.64 6.86
C PRO A 215 -21.26 14.05 5.57
N ASP A 216 -22.42 13.45 5.69
CA ASP A 216 -23.18 12.99 4.52
C ASP A 216 -23.91 14.18 3.88
N ASN A 217 -23.26 14.80 2.90
CA ASN A 217 -23.79 15.92 2.14
C ASN A 217 -23.34 15.85 0.66
N GLU A 218 -23.91 16.72 -0.16
CA GLU A 218 -23.63 16.76 -1.60
C GLU A 218 -22.14 17.01 -1.90
N THR A 219 -21.47 17.85 -1.10
CA THR A 219 -20.05 18.16 -1.27
C THR A 219 -19.16 16.92 -1.12
N VAL A 220 -19.37 16.14 -0.07
CA VAL A 220 -18.60 14.92 0.19
C VAL A 220 -18.91 13.83 -0.84
N ARG A 221 -20.20 13.64 -1.16
CA ARG A 221 -20.62 12.67 -2.19
C ARG A 221 -20.05 13.00 -3.56
N THR A 222 -20.01 14.28 -3.94
CA THR A 222 -19.38 14.73 -5.19
C THR A 222 -17.88 14.46 -5.19
N ASP A 223 -17.17 14.76 -4.09
CA ASP A 223 -15.73 14.49 -3.95
C ASP A 223 -15.40 12.99 -4.05
N MET A 224 -16.26 12.11 -3.50
CA MET A 224 -16.15 10.66 -3.64
C MET A 224 -16.39 10.19 -5.09
N LEU A 225 -17.31 10.82 -5.83
CA LEU A 225 -17.54 10.47 -7.24
C LEU A 225 -16.43 10.98 -8.16
N ASP A 226 -15.84 12.13 -7.87
CA ASP A 226 -14.66 12.62 -8.60
C ASP A 226 -13.48 11.66 -8.40
N TYR A 227 -13.29 11.13 -7.18
CA TYR A 227 -12.35 10.05 -6.90
C TYR A 227 -12.65 8.78 -7.71
N ALA A 228 -13.92 8.40 -7.88
CA ALA A 228 -14.30 7.25 -8.70
C ALA A 228 -13.88 7.40 -10.17
N VAL A 229 -14.00 8.61 -10.74
CA VAL A 229 -13.55 8.91 -12.12
C VAL A 229 -12.06 8.64 -12.31
N GLU A 230 -11.26 8.97 -11.30
CA GLU A 230 -9.81 8.73 -11.32
C GLU A 230 -9.48 7.22 -11.24
N ILE A 231 -10.20 6.45 -10.40
CA ILE A 231 -10.07 4.97 -10.36
C ILE A 231 -10.42 4.35 -11.71
N GLU A 232 -11.51 4.81 -12.32
CA GLU A 232 -11.95 4.32 -13.63
C GLU A 232 -10.96 4.69 -14.74
N HIS A 233 -10.22 5.78 -14.58
CA HIS A 233 -9.10 6.10 -15.48
C HIS A 233 -7.96 5.08 -15.34
N PHE A 234 -7.58 4.72 -14.11
CA PHE A 234 -6.62 3.64 -13.86
C PHE A 234 -7.08 2.34 -14.52
N ASP A 235 -8.33 1.95 -14.32
CA ASP A 235 -8.87 0.69 -14.84
C ASP A 235 -8.91 0.64 -16.38
N ARG A 236 -9.23 1.77 -17.05
CA ARG A 236 -9.16 1.87 -18.51
C ARG A 236 -7.75 1.62 -19.06
N HIS A 237 -6.72 2.13 -18.39
CA HIS A 237 -5.34 1.87 -18.79
C HIS A 237 -4.93 0.43 -18.50
N LEU A 238 -5.38 -0.14 -17.38
CA LEU A 238 -5.19 -1.54 -17.03
C LEU A 238 -5.74 -2.45 -18.15
N GLY A 239 -6.98 -2.23 -18.60
CA GLY A 239 -7.58 -3.00 -19.68
C GLY A 239 -6.75 -2.95 -20.97
N ARG A 240 -6.33 -1.75 -21.39
CA ARG A 240 -5.47 -1.57 -22.58
C ARG A 240 -4.10 -2.27 -22.46
N ILE A 241 -3.51 -2.29 -21.28
CA ILE A 241 -2.22 -2.97 -21.02
C ILE A 241 -2.42 -4.49 -21.13
N ILE A 242 -3.50 -5.03 -20.55
CA ILE A 242 -3.83 -6.47 -20.64
C ILE A 242 -4.08 -6.89 -22.10
N GLU A 243 -4.84 -6.09 -22.86
CA GLU A 243 -5.07 -6.34 -24.30
C GLU A 243 -3.77 -6.36 -25.11
N MET A 244 -2.84 -5.43 -24.84
CA MET A 244 -1.53 -5.42 -25.52
C MET A 244 -0.69 -6.65 -25.17
N LEU A 245 -0.71 -7.07 -23.89
CA LEU A 245 0.04 -8.24 -23.45
C LEU A 245 -0.52 -9.54 -24.05
N ASP A 246 -1.85 -9.62 -24.16
CA ASP A 246 -2.53 -10.73 -24.84
C ASP A 246 -2.20 -10.76 -26.35
N SER A 247 -2.18 -9.58 -27.00
CA SER A 247 -1.90 -9.46 -28.44
C SER A 247 -0.50 -9.90 -28.85
N VAL A 248 0.48 -9.85 -27.92
CA VAL A 248 1.84 -10.36 -28.13
C VAL A 248 2.02 -11.82 -27.66
N GLY A 249 0.94 -12.46 -27.17
CA GLY A 249 0.94 -13.87 -26.77
C GLY A 249 1.53 -14.17 -25.41
N GLU A 250 1.76 -13.16 -24.58
CA GLU A 250 2.48 -13.31 -23.30
C GLU A 250 1.55 -13.37 -22.07
N LEU A 251 0.24 -13.12 -22.23
CA LEU A 251 -0.68 -13.04 -21.09
C LEU A 251 -0.77 -14.36 -20.30
N GLU A 252 -0.79 -15.50 -20.99
CA GLU A 252 -0.90 -16.82 -20.37
C GLU A 252 0.24 -17.12 -19.39
N ASN A 253 1.46 -16.67 -19.70
CA ASN A 253 2.64 -16.84 -18.83
C ASN A 253 2.99 -15.58 -18.02
N THR A 254 2.01 -14.72 -17.75
CA THR A 254 2.22 -13.50 -16.97
C THR A 254 1.50 -13.56 -15.62
N ILE A 255 2.23 -13.27 -14.54
CA ILE A 255 1.66 -12.97 -13.23
C ILE A 255 1.23 -11.50 -13.25
N VAL A 256 -0.08 -11.28 -13.30
CA VAL A 256 -0.68 -9.95 -13.22
C VAL A 256 -1.12 -9.68 -11.79
N ILE A 257 -0.55 -8.66 -11.16
CA ILE A 257 -0.85 -8.25 -9.78
C ILE A 257 -1.44 -6.84 -9.84
N VAL A 258 -2.68 -6.69 -9.42
CA VAL A 258 -3.36 -5.39 -9.40
C VAL A 258 -3.72 -5.01 -7.98
N THR A 259 -3.24 -3.86 -7.52
CA THR A 259 -3.41 -3.38 -6.15
C THR A 259 -3.35 -1.85 -6.06
N SER A 260 -3.39 -1.32 -4.84
CA SER A 260 -3.06 0.07 -4.48
C SER A 260 -1.93 0.09 -3.46
N ASP A 261 -1.23 1.23 -3.34
CA ASP A 261 -0.20 1.39 -2.33
C ASP A 261 -0.79 1.58 -0.91
N HIS A 262 -1.91 2.25 -0.76
CA HIS A 262 -2.71 2.35 0.46
C HIS A 262 -4.15 2.78 0.16
N GLY A 263 -4.96 3.00 1.20
CA GLY A 263 -6.36 3.40 1.06
C GLY A 263 -6.55 4.83 0.56
N MET A 264 -7.80 5.27 0.51
CA MET A 264 -8.22 6.49 -0.16
C MET A 264 -7.63 7.80 0.44
N PRO A 265 -7.43 8.87 -0.40
CA PRO A 265 -6.76 10.11 0.01
C PRO A 265 -7.73 11.10 0.68
N PHE A 266 -8.39 10.67 1.72
CA PHE A 266 -9.42 11.43 2.43
C PHE A 266 -9.08 11.53 3.93
N PRO A 267 -9.68 12.51 4.66
CA PRO A 267 -9.52 12.61 6.12
C PRO A 267 -9.82 11.29 6.82
N ARG A 268 -9.13 10.96 7.89
CA ARG A 268 -9.15 9.70 8.64
C ARG A 268 -8.61 8.47 7.90
N CYS A 269 -8.55 8.49 6.56
CA CYS A 269 -8.03 7.40 5.76
C CYS A 269 -6.53 7.58 5.48
N LYS A 270 -6.16 8.64 4.75
CA LYS A 270 -4.76 8.83 4.35
C LYS A 270 -3.86 9.11 5.56
N GLY A 271 -2.77 8.37 5.63
CA GLY A 271 -1.76 8.56 6.65
C GLY A 271 -2.21 8.19 8.07
N GLN A 272 -3.21 7.34 8.22
CA GLN A 272 -3.62 6.71 9.48
C GLN A 272 -3.41 5.19 9.37
N GLU A 273 -3.79 4.43 10.43
CA GLU A 273 -3.65 2.96 10.42
C GLU A 273 -5.01 2.27 10.71
N TYR A 274 -6.12 2.93 10.37
CA TYR A 274 -7.46 2.34 10.42
C TYR A 274 -7.72 1.42 9.23
N LEU A 275 -8.84 0.68 9.26
CA LEU A 275 -9.18 -0.23 8.17
C LEU A 275 -9.15 0.48 6.80
N ALA A 276 -9.85 1.61 6.66
CA ALA A 276 -9.89 2.38 5.41
C ALA A 276 -8.54 2.98 4.97
N SER A 277 -7.54 2.99 5.87
CA SER A 277 -6.18 3.47 5.58
C SER A 277 -5.30 2.37 4.99
N CYS A 278 -5.38 1.18 5.57
CA CYS A 278 -4.44 0.08 5.32
C CYS A 278 -5.00 -1.00 4.40
N HIS A 279 -6.32 -1.19 4.38
CA HIS A 279 -6.97 -2.15 3.50
C HIS A 279 -6.89 -1.68 2.05
N VAL A 280 -6.38 -2.56 1.17
CA VAL A 280 -6.17 -2.26 -0.25
C VAL A 280 -6.83 -3.32 -1.13
N PRO A 281 -7.32 -2.96 -2.33
CA PRO A 281 -7.73 -3.97 -3.29
C PRO A 281 -6.52 -4.81 -3.72
N LEU A 282 -6.72 -6.11 -3.91
CA LEU A 282 -5.72 -7.00 -4.48
C LEU A 282 -6.41 -8.08 -5.32
N ALA A 283 -6.01 -8.17 -6.57
CA ALA A 283 -6.34 -9.29 -7.45
C ALA A 283 -5.06 -9.81 -8.10
N ILE A 284 -4.91 -11.13 -8.17
CA ILE A 284 -3.77 -11.79 -8.83
C ILE A 284 -4.32 -12.77 -9.87
N MET A 285 -3.89 -12.61 -11.11
CA MET A 285 -4.18 -13.51 -12.22
C MET A 285 -2.86 -14.09 -12.76
N TRP A 286 -2.82 -15.39 -12.97
CA TRP A 286 -1.74 -16.09 -13.65
C TRP A 286 -2.32 -17.34 -14.31
N PRO A 287 -2.75 -17.26 -15.58
CA PRO A 287 -3.50 -18.33 -16.21
C PRO A 287 -2.84 -19.71 -16.17
N CYS A 288 -1.53 -19.81 -16.45
CA CYS A 288 -0.84 -21.09 -16.39
C CYS A 288 -0.36 -21.51 -14.99
N GLY A 289 -0.45 -20.65 -13.96
CA GLY A 289 0.15 -20.92 -12.65
C GLY A 289 -0.84 -21.06 -11.49
N ILE A 290 -2.00 -20.37 -11.52
CA ILE A 290 -3.00 -20.43 -10.45
C ILE A 290 -3.88 -21.67 -10.58
N LYS A 291 -4.05 -22.41 -9.48
CA LYS A 291 -5.01 -23.51 -9.39
C LYS A 291 -6.40 -22.97 -9.04
N ASN A 292 -7.45 -23.56 -9.66
CA ASN A 292 -8.83 -23.20 -9.39
C ASN A 292 -9.08 -21.66 -9.44
N PRO A 293 -8.81 -20.98 -10.57
CA PRO A 293 -9.03 -19.53 -10.68
C PRO A 293 -10.51 -19.17 -10.54
N GLY A 294 -10.81 -17.88 -10.39
CA GLY A 294 -12.17 -17.35 -10.24
C GLY A 294 -12.69 -17.43 -8.79
N ARG A 295 -11.80 -17.61 -7.81
CA ARG A 295 -12.19 -17.68 -6.39
C ARG A 295 -11.84 -16.41 -5.62
N VAL A 296 -12.50 -16.28 -4.49
CA VAL A 296 -12.26 -15.24 -3.49
C VAL A 296 -11.62 -15.88 -2.27
N THR A 297 -10.65 -15.20 -1.64
CA THR A 297 -10.03 -15.65 -0.40
C THR A 297 -10.17 -14.59 0.70
N ASP A 298 -10.42 -15.06 1.92
CA ASP A 298 -10.45 -14.24 3.14
C ASP A 298 -9.13 -14.29 3.92
N SER A 299 -8.08 -14.87 3.32
CA SER A 299 -6.74 -14.89 3.92
C SER A 299 -6.23 -13.50 4.21
N LEU A 300 -5.67 -13.29 5.40
CA LEU A 300 -4.91 -12.08 5.71
C LEU A 300 -3.62 -12.05 4.87
N VAL A 301 -3.47 -11.01 4.05
CA VAL A 301 -2.33 -10.81 3.15
C VAL A 301 -1.75 -9.43 3.34
N SER A 302 -0.43 -9.33 3.41
CA SER A 302 0.30 -8.07 3.40
C SER A 302 0.89 -7.79 2.03
N LEU A 303 1.00 -6.53 1.64
CA LEU A 303 1.74 -6.16 0.43
C LEU A 303 3.22 -6.60 0.47
N THR A 304 3.77 -6.86 1.66
CA THR A 304 5.10 -7.46 1.81
C THR A 304 5.19 -8.89 1.28
N ASP A 305 4.05 -9.59 1.09
CA ASP A 305 3.99 -10.97 0.61
C ASP A 305 4.24 -11.09 -0.90
N ILE A 306 4.15 -9.98 -1.62
CA ILE A 306 4.28 -9.97 -3.08
C ILE A 306 5.72 -10.26 -3.51
N ALA A 307 6.72 -9.64 -2.89
CA ALA A 307 8.12 -9.87 -3.25
C ALA A 307 8.54 -11.35 -3.08
N PRO A 308 8.33 -12.02 -1.94
CA PRO A 308 8.68 -13.45 -1.81
C PRO A 308 7.85 -14.34 -2.74
N THR A 309 6.60 -13.97 -3.06
CA THR A 309 5.78 -14.71 -4.03
C THR A 309 6.39 -14.63 -5.45
N ILE A 310 6.83 -13.43 -5.86
CA ILE A 310 7.50 -13.25 -7.16
C ILE A 310 8.80 -14.04 -7.18
N MET A 311 9.63 -13.96 -6.13
CA MET A 311 10.91 -14.69 -6.09
C MET A 311 10.71 -16.21 -6.18
N GLU A 312 9.71 -16.76 -5.47
CA GLU A 312 9.36 -18.17 -5.58
C GLU A 312 8.87 -18.54 -6.99
N ALA A 313 8.02 -17.70 -7.60
CA ALA A 313 7.49 -17.92 -8.95
C ALA A 313 8.59 -17.98 -10.02
N VAL A 314 9.63 -17.17 -9.88
CA VAL A 314 10.75 -17.11 -10.84
C VAL A 314 11.90 -18.07 -10.50
N GLY A 315 11.78 -18.79 -9.38
CA GLY A 315 12.75 -19.79 -8.92
C GLY A 315 14.06 -19.18 -8.41
N LEU A 316 14.01 -17.97 -7.82
CA LEU A 316 15.18 -17.32 -7.20
C LEU A 316 15.12 -17.48 -5.67
N THR A 317 16.21 -17.95 -5.10
CA THR A 317 16.41 -18.00 -3.64
C THR A 317 16.82 -16.63 -3.09
N GLU A 318 16.62 -16.38 -1.80
CA GLU A 318 17.08 -15.14 -1.14
C GLU A 318 18.58 -14.87 -1.38
N ALA A 319 19.42 -15.91 -1.33
CA ALA A 319 20.86 -15.79 -1.57
C ALA A 319 21.20 -15.31 -2.98
N GLU A 320 20.41 -15.71 -3.99
CA GLU A 320 20.62 -15.32 -5.39
C GLU A 320 20.12 -13.90 -5.68
N THR A 321 19.14 -13.42 -4.91
CA THR A 321 18.57 -12.09 -5.10
C THR A 321 19.45 -10.97 -4.59
N GLY A 322 20.30 -11.25 -3.60
CA GLY A 322 21.04 -10.23 -2.85
C GLY A 322 20.12 -9.28 -2.08
N MET A 323 18.86 -9.64 -1.89
CA MET A 323 17.89 -8.91 -1.05
C MET A 323 18.09 -9.29 0.41
N GLU A 324 17.79 -8.34 1.31
CA GLU A 324 17.73 -8.63 2.74
C GLU A 324 16.61 -9.64 3.05
N PRO A 325 16.69 -10.44 4.15
CA PRO A 325 15.66 -11.39 4.54
C PRO A 325 14.27 -10.75 4.59
N MET A 326 13.29 -11.37 3.94
CA MET A 326 11.93 -10.83 3.81
C MET A 326 11.07 -11.21 5.02
N SER A 327 10.25 -10.30 5.51
CA SER A 327 9.20 -10.57 6.52
C SER A 327 7.91 -11.05 5.90
N GLY A 328 7.71 -10.78 4.62
CA GLY A 328 6.60 -11.27 3.82
C GLY A 328 6.63 -12.79 3.68
N ARG A 329 5.48 -13.36 3.35
CA ARG A 329 5.30 -14.80 3.13
C ARG A 329 4.77 -15.05 1.73
N SER A 330 5.32 -16.04 1.04
CA SER A 330 4.83 -16.39 -0.29
C SER A 330 3.34 -16.78 -0.26
N LEU A 331 2.63 -16.31 -1.27
CA LEU A 331 1.22 -16.62 -1.50
C LEU A 331 1.01 -17.96 -2.22
N PHE A 332 2.06 -18.69 -2.57
CA PHE A 332 1.96 -19.98 -3.29
C PHE A 332 1.00 -20.99 -2.64
N PRO A 333 0.92 -21.14 -1.30
CA PRO A 333 -0.09 -22.01 -0.69
C PRO A 333 -1.53 -21.62 -1.07
N ILE A 334 -1.80 -20.30 -1.25
CA ILE A 334 -3.11 -19.81 -1.72
C ILE A 334 -3.20 -19.99 -3.25
N LEU A 335 -2.18 -19.62 -4.02
CA LEU A 335 -2.20 -19.73 -5.48
C LEU A 335 -2.39 -21.18 -5.93
N ASN A 336 -1.82 -22.13 -5.22
CA ASN A 336 -1.92 -23.57 -5.47
C ASN A 336 -3.16 -24.22 -4.84
N ASP A 337 -4.01 -23.45 -4.15
CA ASP A 337 -5.20 -23.95 -3.43
C ASP A 337 -4.89 -25.09 -2.41
N THR A 338 -3.73 -24.97 -1.75
CA THR A 338 -3.26 -25.95 -0.75
C THR A 338 -3.47 -25.49 0.68
N ALA A 339 -3.77 -24.20 0.89
CA ALA A 339 -4.11 -23.62 2.19
C ALA A 339 -5.11 -22.48 2.05
N ALA A 340 -6.03 -22.36 3.01
CA ALA A 340 -7.00 -21.28 3.09
C ALA A 340 -6.37 -19.95 3.52
N GLY A 341 -5.19 -19.97 4.16
CA GLY A 341 -4.49 -18.80 4.62
C GLY A 341 -3.02 -19.06 4.93
N ILE A 342 -2.23 -18.02 5.02
CA ILE A 342 -0.78 -18.09 5.26
C ILE A 342 -0.37 -17.56 6.63
N ARG A 343 -1.26 -16.83 7.31
CA ARG A 343 -0.98 -16.24 8.63
C ARG A 343 -2.26 -15.91 9.41
N PRO A 344 -2.21 -15.91 10.76
CA PRO A 344 -3.35 -15.54 11.60
C PRO A 344 -3.37 -14.06 12.00
N TYR A 345 -2.36 -13.27 11.66
CA TYR A 345 -2.25 -11.84 12.02
C TYR A 345 -1.50 -11.03 10.97
N LEU A 346 -1.69 -9.72 11.00
CA LEU A 346 -0.88 -8.73 10.28
C LEU A 346 -0.36 -7.66 11.24
N LEU A 347 0.84 -7.14 10.98
CA LEU A 347 1.40 -6.01 11.69
C LEU A 347 1.28 -4.75 10.84
N LEU A 348 0.99 -3.62 11.50
CA LEU A 348 0.89 -2.29 10.91
C LEU A 348 1.87 -1.35 11.60
N GLY A 349 2.33 -0.32 10.88
CA GLY A 349 3.23 0.65 11.48
C GLY A 349 3.41 1.90 10.66
N ARG A 350 3.46 3.02 11.37
CA ARG A 350 3.65 4.35 10.84
C ARG A 350 4.78 5.04 11.57
N GLU A 351 5.53 5.87 10.83
CA GLU A 351 6.52 6.79 11.38
C GLU A 351 6.25 8.22 10.89
N ARG A 352 7.25 8.93 10.36
CA ARG A 352 7.07 10.26 9.81
C ARG A 352 6.43 10.21 8.42
N HIS A 353 5.37 10.98 8.26
CA HIS A 353 4.76 11.25 6.96
C HIS A 353 5.17 12.63 6.43
N ASP A 354 4.28 13.61 6.39
CA ASP A 354 4.57 14.94 5.85
C ASP A 354 5.09 15.92 6.91
N PRO A 355 5.76 17.03 6.52
CA PRO A 355 6.49 17.91 7.45
C PRO A 355 5.61 18.92 8.19
N GLY A 356 4.42 18.52 8.64
CA GLY A 356 3.42 19.38 9.29
C GLY A 356 3.56 19.52 10.81
N ARG A 357 4.61 18.95 11.43
CA ARG A 357 4.85 19.01 12.88
C ARG A 357 6.16 19.70 13.20
N PRO A 358 6.36 20.20 14.46
CA PRO A 358 7.64 20.72 14.88
C PRO A 358 8.80 19.77 14.54
N ASP A 359 9.91 20.31 14.05
CA ASP A 359 11.13 19.57 13.73
C ASP A 359 10.95 18.38 12.78
N ASP A 360 9.93 18.41 11.92
CA ASP A 360 9.52 17.31 11.06
C ASP A 360 9.24 16.00 11.83
N GLN A 361 8.79 16.06 13.07
CA GLN A 361 8.47 14.88 13.87
C GLN A 361 7.39 14.03 13.24
N GLY A 362 7.52 12.70 13.37
CA GLY A 362 6.51 11.74 12.96
C GLY A 362 5.34 11.61 13.95
N TYR A 363 4.36 10.81 13.55
CA TYR A 363 3.31 10.32 14.45
C TYR A 363 3.37 8.78 14.47
N PRO A 364 4.18 8.20 15.36
CA PRO A 364 4.48 6.78 15.34
C PRO A 364 3.32 5.94 15.86
N ILE A 365 2.92 4.96 15.05
CA ILE A 365 1.91 3.96 15.38
C ILE A 365 2.50 2.56 15.16
N ARG A 366 2.09 1.59 16.00
CA ARG A 366 2.17 0.16 15.71
C ARG A 366 0.80 -0.46 15.91
N GLY A 367 0.49 -1.45 15.09
CA GLY A 367 -0.79 -2.13 15.15
C GLY A 367 -0.70 -3.61 14.81
N ILE A 368 -1.74 -4.33 15.20
CA ILE A 368 -1.94 -5.72 14.84
C ILE A 368 -3.41 -5.94 14.47
N ILE A 369 -3.62 -6.65 13.35
CA ILE A 369 -4.94 -7.19 12.98
C ILE A 369 -4.90 -8.69 13.25
N ARG A 370 -5.86 -9.17 14.05
CA ARG A 370 -6.04 -10.59 14.33
C ARG A 370 -7.48 -10.88 14.74
N ASP A 371 -8.06 -11.96 14.22
CA ASP A 371 -9.42 -12.43 14.57
C ASP A 371 -10.49 -11.31 14.46
N ASN A 372 -10.42 -10.51 13.39
CA ASN A 372 -11.24 -9.31 13.12
C ASN A 372 -11.08 -8.17 14.16
N LEU A 373 -10.09 -8.24 15.04
CA LEU A 373 -9.77 -7.13 15.93
C LEU A 373 -8.57 -6.35 15.38
N LEU A 374 -8.68 -5.03 15.38
CA LEU A 374 -7.60 -4.10 15.09
C LEU A 374 -7.18 -3.43 16.40
N TYR A 375 -5.97 -3.70 16.86
CA TYR A 375 -5.34 -2.99 17.97
C TYR A 375 -4.28 -2.03 17.44
N LEU A 376 -4.32 -0.77 17.91
CA LEU A 376 -3.35 0.27 17.60
C LEU A 376 -2.75 0.85 18.87
N ARG A 377 -1.44 1.11 18.84
CA ARG A 377 -0.74 1.88 19.86
C ARG A 377 -0.12 3.14 19.27
N ASN A 378 -0.53 4.29 19.79
CA ASN A 378 0.01 5.61 19.49
C ASN A 378 1.13 5.92 20.49
N TYR A 379 2.37 6.04 19.99
CA TYR A 379 3.54 6.24 20.88
C TYR A 379 3.76 7.70 21.29
N GLU A 380 3.16 8.63 20.55
CA GLU A 380 3.24 10.07 20.80
C GLU A 380 1.85 10.71 20.77
N PRO A 381 0.94 10.34 21.70
CA PRO A 381 -0.45 10.76 21.66
C PRO A 381 -0.67 12.27 21.87
N SER A 382 0.35 12.99 22.33
CA SER A 382 0.34 14.46 22.43
C SER A 382 0.56 15.18 21.10
N ARG A 383 1.06 14.47 20.07
CA ARG A 383 1.25 15.03 18.73
C ARG A 383 -0.06 14.92 17.91
N TRP A 384 -0.23 15.81 16.96
CA TRP A 384 -1.38 15.79 16.05
C TRP A 384 -1.26 14.68 14.99
N PRO A 385 -2.21 13.73 14.90
CA PRO A 385 -2.08 12.56 14.02
C PRO A 385 -2.11 12.90 12.53
N ALA A 386 -2.81 13.97 12.14
CA ALA A 386 -2.92 14.43 10.76
C ALA A 386 -1.92 15.57 10.39
N GLY A 387 -0.98 15.90 11.30
CA GLY A 387 -0.18 17.12 11.26
C GLY A 387 -0.85 18.25 12.05
N ASN A 388 -0.09 19.29 12.39
CA ASN A 388 -0.60 20.38 13.22
C ASN A 388 -1.70 21.20 12.52
N PRO A 389 -2.71 21.70 13.26
CA PRO A 389 -3.76 22.55 12.70
C PRO A 389 -3.21 23.79 11.98
N GLU A 390 -2.27 24.49 12.62
CA GLU A 390 -1.66 25.71 12.11
C GLU A 390 -0.76 25.50 10.88
N THR A 391 -0.50 24.25 10.50
CA THR A 391 0.17 23.85 9.26
C THR A 391 -0.76 23.14 8.28
N GLY A 392 -2.06 23.22 8.50
CA GLY A 392 -3.07 22.69 7.58
C GLY A 392 -3.20 21.18 7.58
N TYR A 393 -2.89 20.47 8.68
CA TYR A 393 -3.01 19.01 8.76
C TYR A 393 -2.35 18.29 7.57
N MET A 394 -1.06 18.53 7.36
CA MET A 394 -0.32 18.21 6.13
C MET A 394 -0.25 16.72 5.76
N ASP A 395 -0.47 15.79 6.70
CA ASP A 395 -0.48 14.36 6.38
C ASP A 395 -1.69 13.94 5.51
N VAL A 396 -2.70 14.83 5.39
CA VAL A 396 -3.91 14.65 4.59
C VAL A 396 -3.99 15.68 3.49
N ASP A 397 -4.20 15.24 2.25
CA ASP A 397 -4.30 16.13 1.09
C ASP A 397 -5.49 17.09 1.19
N GLY A 398 -5.35 18.28 0.63
CA GLY A 398 -6.40 19.27 0.48
C GLY A 398 -7.55 18.73 -0.38
N SER A 399 -8.78 18.93 0.09
CA SER A 399 -9.98 18.44 -0.61
C SER A 399 -11.23 19.16 -0.11
N HIS A 400 -12.31 19.04 -0.86
CA HIS A 400 -13.62 19.54 -0.42
C HIS A 400 -14.08 18.82 0.84
N THR A 401 -13.91 17.50 0.93
CA THR A 401 -14.20 16.73 2.15
C THR A 401 -13.38 17.21 3.34
N LYS A 402 -12.08 17.48 3.16
CA LYS A 402 -11.22 18.01 4.24
C LYS A 402 -11.70 19.38 4.72
N THR A 403 -12.09 20.25 3.80
CA THR A 403 -12.67 21.56 4.13
C THR A 403 -13.95 21.42 4.96
N GLU A 404 -14.86 20.49 4.61
CA GLU A 404 -16.07 20.21 5.39
C GLU A 404 -15.73 19.70 6.81
N ILE A 405 -14.74 18.83 6.95
CA ILE A 405 -14.28 18.33 8.26
C ILE A 405 -13.69 19.47 9.12
N ILE A 406 -12.87 20.35 8.55
CA ILE A 406 -12.32 21.50 9.29
C ILE A 406 -13.43 22.45 9.72
N ARG A 407 -14.46 22.67 8.89
CA ARG A 407 -15.65 23.47 9.24
C ARG A 407 -16.47 22.82 10.35
N ALA A 408 -16.61 21.49 10.34
CA ALA A 408 -17.36 20.72 11.32
C ALA A 408 -16.86 20.97 12.76
N ARG A 409 -15.58 21.31 12.95
CA ARG A 409 -14.99 21.66 14.25
C ARG A 409 -15.75 22.76 15.00
N ARG A 410 -16.25 23.76 14.25
CA ARG A 410 -16.89 24.95 14.81
C ARG A 410 -18.39 24.78 15.10
N ASN A 411 -18.96 23.66 14.71
CA ASN A 411 -20.37 23.36 14.92
C ASN A 411 -20.52 22.25 15.98
N PRO A 412 -21.11 22.54 17.17
CA PRO A 412 -21.25 21.55 18.23
C PRO A 412 -21.94 20.24 17.79
N ALA A 413 -22.87 20.30 16.84
CA ALA A 413 -23.59 19.12 16.36
C ALA A 413 -22.72 18.19 15.47
N THR A 414 -21.65 18.70 14.85
CA THR A 414 -20.77 17.96 13.93
C THR A 414 -19.32 17.93 14.36
N HIS A 415 -18.98 18.52 15.50
CA HIS A 415 -17.62 18.60 16.05
C HIS A 415 -16.93 17.21 16.14
N TYR A 416 -17.71 16.17 16.49
CA TYR A 416 -17.22 14.81 16.59
C TYR A 416 -16.60 14.28 15.28
N LEU A 417 -17.06 14.74 14.10
CA LEU A 417 -16.49 14.36 12.79
C LEU A 417 -15.05 14.86 12.64
N TRP A 418 -14.82 16.10 13.12
CA TRP A 418 -13.46 16.65 13.17
C TRP A 418 -12.60 15.90 14.20
N GLU A 419 -13.12 15.59 15.39
CA GLU A 419 -12.38 14.81 16.39
C GLU A 419 -11.98 13.44 15.84
N LEU A 420 -12.92 12.72 15.19
CA LEU A 420 -12.65 11.43 14.57
C LEU A 420 -11.59 11.50 13.46
N SER A 421 -11.55 12.58 12.68
CA SER A 421 -10.70 12.70 11.51
C SER A 421 -9.34 13.35 11.80
N MET A 422 -9.30 14.39 12.66
CA MET A 422 -8.14 15.25 12.88
C MET A 422 -7.71 15.35 14.35
N GLY A 423 -8.60 15.03 15.32
CA GLY A 423 -8.36 15.17 16.75
C GLY A 423 -7.23 14.31 17.29
N LEU A 424 -6.72 14.64 18.48
CA LEU A 424 -5.72 13.86 19.19
C LEU A 424 -6.23 12.44 19.46
N ARG A 425 -5.33 11.48 19.54
CA ARG A 425 -5.65 10.07 19.77
C ARG A 425 -5.25 9.65 21.19
N PRO A 426 -5.97 8.70 21.79
CA PRO A 426 -5.51 8.03 23.01
C PRO A 426 -4.26 7.19 22.73
N GLU A 427 -3.57 6.77 23.77
CA GLU A 427 -2.39 5.90 23.65
C GLU A 427 -2.73 4.55 23.00
N GLU A 428 -3.94 4.01 23.28
CA GLU A 428 -4.38 2.72 22.77
C GLU A 428 -5.78 2.81 22.15
N GLU A 429 -5.93 2.10 21.04
CA GLU A 429 -7.20 1.96 20.34
C GLU A 429 -7.44 0.48 20.02
N LEU A 430 -8.69 0.03 20.14
CA LEU A 430 -9.13 -1.32 19.80
C LEU A 430 -10.46 -1.25 19.08
N TYR A 431 -10.56 -1.93 17.93
CA TYR A 431 -11.77 -1.96 17.10
C TYR A 431 -12.14 -3.37 16.71
N ASP A 432 -13.43 -3.68 16.70
CA ASP A 432 -13.98 -4.93 16.15
C ASP A 432 -14.42 -4.69 14.71
N LEU A 433 -13.57 -5.07 13.77
CA LEU A 433 -13.76 -4.83 12.33
C LEU A 433 -14.98 -5.54 11.75
N SER A 434 -15.50 -6.58 12.43
CA SER A 434 -16.72 -7.28 12.02
C SER A 434 -18.01 -6.50 12.27
N ARG A 435 -17.94 -5.48 13.16
CA ARG A 435 -19.09 -4.65 13.59
C ARG A 435 -18.90 -3.18 13.31
N ASP A 436 -17.66 -2.74 13.24
CA ASP A 436 -17.27 -1.33 13.15
C ASP A 436 -16.11 -1.18 12.13
N ALA A 437 -16.42 -1.37 10.87
CA ALA A 437 -15.45 -1.22 9.78
C ALA A 437 -14.92 0.23 9.67
N ASP A 438 -15.69 1.22 10.11
CA ASP A 438 -15.30 2.63 10.16
C ASP A 438 -14.38 2.98 11.33
N CYS A 439 -14.15 2.03 12.26
CA CYS A 439 -13.31 2.21 13.44
C CYS A 439 -13.74 3.45 14.27
N ILE A 440 -15.03 3.57 14.58
CA ILE A 440 -15.60 4.71 15.30
C ILE A 440 -15.56 4.51 16.81
N THR A 441 -15.86 3.28 17.25
CA THR A 441 -16.01 2.96 18.67
C THR A 441 -14.74 2.33 19.21
N ASN A 442 -13.92 3.12 19.93
CA ASN A 442 -12.73 2.59 20.58
C ASN A 442 -13.11 1.73 21.80
N LEU A 443 -12.81 0.43 21.73
CA LEU A 443 -13.09 -0.58 22.75
C LEU A 443 -11.96 -0.75 23.78
N ALA A 444 -10.86 0.03 23.68
CA ALA A 444 -9.69 -0.15 24.56
C ALA A 444 -10.01 0.05 26.05
N ALA A 445 -11.01 0.84 26.39
CA ALA A 445 -11.46 1.06 27.76
C ALA A 445 -12.63 0.16 28.20
N ASP A 446 -13.17 -0.67 27.29
CA ASP A 446 -14.28 -1.58 27.59
C ASP A 446 -13.77 -2.80 28.39
N PRO A 447 -14.27 -3.04 29.63
CA PRO A 447 -13.87 -4.19 30.42
C PRO A 447 -14.10 -5.55 29.73
N ALA A 448 -15.10 -5.65 28.85
CA ALA A 448 -15.37 -6.88 28.10
C ALA A 448 -14.24 -7.25 27.14
N TYR A 449 -13.47 -6.27 26.67
CA TYR A 449 -12.35 -6.45 25.74
C TYR A 449 -10.97 -6.43 26.41
N ALA A 450 -10.87 -6.24 27.73
CA ALA A 450 -9.61 -6.09 28.46
C ALA A 450 -8.62 -7.26 28.23
N ALA A 451 -9.15 -8.49 28.19
CA ALA A 451 -8.33 -9.67 27.92
C ALA A 451 -7.78 -9.68 26.48
N HIS A 452 -8.60 -9.32 25.49
CA HIS A 452 -8.18 -9.21 24.09
C HIS A 452 -7.14 -8.10 23.89
N LEU A 453 -7.37 -6.91 24.47
CA LEU A 453 -6.41 -5.81 24.44
C LEU A 453 -5.04 -6.23 24.96
N LYS A 454 -5.01 -6.86 26.14
CA LYS A 454 -3.75 -7.35 26.76
C LYS A 454 -3.05 -8.38 25.88
N ALA A 455 -3.79 -9.32 25.31
CA ALA A 455 -3.23 -10.38 24.46
C ALA A 455 -2.65 -9.80 23.15
N LEU A 456 -3.40 -8.93 22.46
CA LEU A 456 -2.98 -8.30 21.20
C LEU A 456 -1.77 -7.41 21.39
N ARG A 457 -1.72 -6.61 22.47
CA ARG A 457 -0.55 -5.80 22.83
C ARG A 457 0.69 -6.67 23.01
N ALA A 458 0.60 -7.73 23.83
CA ALA A 458 1.72 -8.61 24.10
C ALA A 458 2.20 -9.36 22.85
N GLU A 459 1.28 -9.82 22.01
CA GLU A 459 1.64 -10.46 20.75
C GLU A 459 2.30 -9.49 19.79
N MET A 460 1.72 -8.30 19.56
CA MET A 460 2.29 -7.26 18.71
C MET A 460 3.72 -6.93 19.12
N GLU A 461 3.96 -6.62 20.40
CA GLU A 461 5.30 -6.27 20.90
C GLU A 461 6.29 -7.43 20.74
N THR A 462 5.85 -8.67 20.97
CA THR A 462 6.71 -9.85 20.80
C THR A 462 7.13 -10.00 19.33
N ARG A 463 6.19 -9.82 18.39
CA ARG A 463 6.45 -9.93 16.95
C ARG A 463 7.37 -8.80 16.46
N LEU A 464 7.10 -7.56 16.86
CA LEU A 464 7.92 -6.41 16.50
C LEU A 464 9.35 -6.54 17.01
N ARG A 465 9.57 -7.03 18.24
CA ARG A 465 10.92 -7.35 18.75
C ARG A 465 11.62 -8.42 17.94
N ALA A 466 10.91 -9.48 17.58
CA ALA A 466 11.46 -10.55 16.75
C ALA A 466 11.85 -10.07 15.34
N GLU A 467 11.18 -9.04 14.82
CA GLU A 467 11.50 -8.39 13.55
C GLU A 467 12.51 -7.24 13.66
N GLY A 468 13.03 -6.97 14.86
CA GLY A 468 14.06 -5.95 15.08
C GLY A 468 13.56 -4.52 15.02
N ASP A 469 12.30 -4.25 15.36
CA ASP A 469 11.77 -2.88 15.41
C ASP A 469 12.53 -2.04 16.45
N PRO A 470 13.25 -0.96 16.04
CA PRO A 470 14.02 -0.13 16.95
C PRO A 470 13.18 0.48 18.09
N ARG A 471 11.89 0.70 17.84
CA ARG A 471 10.97 1.27 18.83
C ARG A 471 10.76 0.33 20.02
N MET A 472 10.77 -0.97 19.80
CA MET A 472 10.65 -1.98 20.86
C MET A 472 11.89 -2.05 21.77
N GLU A 473 13.00 -1.42 21.35
CA GLU A 473 14.25 -1.33 22.10
C GLU A 473 14.51 0.08 22.67
N GLY A 474 13.49 0.95 22.68
CA GLY A 474 13.62 2.33 23.15
C GLY A 474 14.38 3.27 22.22
N ARG A 475 14.62 2.85 20.96
CA ARG A 475 15.38 3.61 19.95
C ARG A 475 14.49 4.16 18.83
N GLY A 476 13.18 4.29 19.07
CA GLY A 476 12.20 4.73 18.06
C GLY A 476 12.35 6.17 17.58
N ASP A 477 13.06 7.01 18.33
CA ASP A 477 13.42 8.39 17.97
C ASP A 477 14.34 8.47 16.74
N ILE A 478 14.99 7.37 16.34
CA ILE A 478 15.81 7.31 15.13
C ILE A 478 15.02 7.71 13.88
N PHE A 479 13.72 7.38 13.81
CA PHE A 479 12.89 7.69 12.64
C PHE A 479 12.66 9.19 12.48
N ASP A 480 12.57 9.95 13.56
CA ASP A 480 12.49 11.42 13.51
C ASP A 480 13.81 12.07 13.08
N ARG A 481 14.96 11.39 13.32
CA ARG A 481 16.31 11.90 12.98
C ARG A 481 16.73 11.64 11.53
N TYR A 482 16.07 10.72 10.83
CA TYR A 482 16.39 10.49 9.41
C TYR A 482 16.10 11.72 8.55
N PRO A 483 16.98 12.05 7.57
CA PRO A 483 16.79 13.23 6.72
C PRO A 483 15.44 13.22 5.99
N ASN A 484 14.78 14.37 5.99
CA ASN A 484 13.59 14.61 5.19
C ASN A 484 14.00 15.25 3.85
N LYS A 485 13.65 14.62 2.72
CA LYS A 485 14.00 15.08 1.36
C LYS A 485 12.87 15.85 0.69
N CYS A 486 11.78 16.15 1.40
CA CYS A 486 10.73 17.03 0.91
C CYS A 486 11.25 18.46 0.71
N GLU A 487 10.86 19.14 -0.37
CA GLU A 487 11.15 20.57 -0.56
C GLU A 487 10.56 21.46 0.55
N SER A 488 9.50 20.95 1.21
CA SER A 488 8.81 21.60 2.32
C SER A 488 9.31 21.12 3.70
N HIS A 489 10.47 20.46 3.78
CA HIS A 489 11.03 20.04 5.07
C HIS A 489 11.10 21.20 6.06
N GLN A 490 10.98 20.91 7.37
CA GLN A 490 10.90 21.91 8.44
C GLN A 490 9.71 22.90 8.26
N PHE A 491 8.63 22.47 7.61
CA PHE A 491 7.50 23.35 7.27
C PHE A 491 6.95 24.08 8.48
N TYR A 492 6.69 23.39 9.58
CA TYR A 492 6.20 23.98 10.82
C TYR A 492 7.12 25.10 11.32
N ASN A 493 8.42 24.83 11.44
CA ASN A 493 9.41 25.77 11.96
C ASN A 493 9.57 26.98 11.04
N ARG A 494 9.56 26.75 9.73
CA ARG A 494 9.66 27.82 8.71
C ARG A 494 8.43 28.73 8.72
N VAL A 495 7.21 28.15 8.84
CA VAL A 495 5.97 28.95 8.98
C VAL A 495 6.00 29.78 10.26
N LYS A 496 6.44 29.18 11.40
CA LYS A 496 6.60 29.93 12.67
C LYS A 496 7.66 31.03 12.60
N ALA A 497 8.66 30.88 11.75
CA ALA A 497 9.65 31.93 11.46
C ALA A 497 9.14 33.00 10.46
N GLY A 498 7.90 32.88 9.98
CA GLY A 498 7.30 33.83 9.03
C GLY A 498 7.61 33.54 7.56
N GLU A 499 8.20 32.39 7.23
CA GLU A 499 8.39 31.95 5.85
C GLU A 499 7.09 31.41 5.24
N LYS A 500 7.05 31.30 3.92
CA LYS A 500 5.96 30.68 3.14
C LYS A 500 6.51 29.49 2.32
N PRO A 501 6.83 28.36 2.96
CA PRO A 501 7.33 27.20 2.23
C PRO A 501 6.23 26.62 1.31
N PRO A 502 6.61 25.93 0.22
CA PRO A 502 5.64 25.34 -0.70
C PRO A 502 4.78 24.28 0.00
N HIS A 503 3.48 24.23 -0.34
CA HIS A 503 2.50 23.29 0.25
C HIS A 503 1.48 22.79 -0.79
N LYS A 504 1.99 22.31 -1.91
CA LYS A 504 1.24 22.01 -3.15
C LYS A 504 0.10 21.00 -2.99
N TRP A 505 0.09 20.20 -1.91
CA TRP A 505 -0.91 19.15 -1.67
C TRP A 505 -1.95 19.50 -0.61
N ILE A 506 -1.93 20.71 -0.04
CA ILE A 506 -2.96 21.23 0.87
C ILE A 506 -3.48 22.56 0.35
N ASN A 507 -4.70 22.93 0.77
CA ASN A 507 -5.31 24.20 0.41
C ASN A 507 -4.96 25.28 1.43
N ASP A 508 -4.92 26.56 1.02
CA ASP A 508 -4.75 27.70 1.94
C ASP A 508 -5.86 27.73 3.02
N SER A 509 -7.06 27.22 2.68
CA SER A 509 -8.19 27.10 3.62
C SER A 509 -8.02 26.02 4.68
N ASP A 510 -7.04 25.13 4.55
CA ASP A 510 -6.78 24.04 5.50
C ASP A 510 -6.03 24.50 6.75
N PHE A 511 -5.36 25.68 6.68
CA PHE A 511 -4.68 26.26 7.83
C PHE A 511 -5.70 26.66 8.90
N ASP A 512 -5.59 26.04 10.05
CA ASP A 512 -6.55 26.23 11.15
C ASP A 512 -5.85 26.74 12.41
N ASN A 513 -6.20 27.96 12.82
CA ASN A 513 -5.70 28.56 14.05
C ASN A 513 -6.37 27.94 15.27
N TYR A 514 -5.96 26.72 15.64
CA TYR A 514 -6.42 26.03 16.85
C TYR A 514 -6.00 26.83 18.08
N GLY A 515 -6.97 27.43 18.79
CA GLY A 515 -6.72 28.27 19.97
C GLY A 515 -7.01 29.77 19.77
N GLN A 516 -7.23 30.25 18.58
CA GLN A 516 -7.88 31.54 18.37
C GLN A 516 -9.39 31.32 18.36
N LYS A 517 -10.07 31.91 19.37
CA LYS A 517 -11.53 31.89 19.50
C LYS A 517 -12.18 32.78 18.45
#